data_84041b4bfb224bc723b343d1ab70c1f0
#
_entry.id   84041b4bfb224bc723b343d1ab70c1f0
#
_cell.length_a   1.000
_cell.length_b   1.000
_cell.length_c   1.000
_cell.angle_alpha   90.00
_cell.angle_beta   90.00
_cell.angle_gamma   90.00
#
_symmetry.space_group_name_H-M   'P 1'
#
loop_
_entity.id
_entity.type
_entity.pdbx_description
1 polymer ?
#
loop_
_entity_poly.entity_id
_entity_poly.type
_entity_poly.pdbx_seq_one_letter_code
_entity_poly.pdbx_strand_id
1 'polypeptide(L)'
;MAAVVVAILDRDNWNANTDIIVVVDVSRRRLTWVPRDLWSPLISDRVNAAFAMGGGRLLLDTLAGLGFSARSAVCLRRGASEAALAGARVNVPVSEPLDFWYPLTPTSRLEDGRQQVSFRPPAETLTGVRLHQWIGARSMVNGKGTDFHRMQRQIVFLRALIAQGFDFRSALKNPELVRVAGEDPLPLLARVSASWRMQVHDWVDDAVIDGKMVLVPRKPKPWWRRQLRRLRDRLKMKRD
;
A
#
# COMPACT_ATOMS: atom_id res chain seq x y z
N MET A 1 -2.25 -20.07 8.78
CA MET A 1 -1.76 -19.18 7.70
C MET A 1 -0.67 -18.32 8.32
N ALA A 2 0.54 -18.23 7.73
CA ALA A 2 1.65 -17.44 8.27
C ALA A 2 1.67 -16.08 7.55
N ALA A 3 0.89 -15.12 8.05
CA ALA A 3 0.81 -13.80 7.47
C ALA A 3 0.88 -12.71 8.55
N VAL A 4 1.43 -11.55 8.17
CA VAL A 4 1.57 -10.35 9.00
C VAL A 4 1.00 -9.16 8.25
N VAL A 5 0.26 -8.31 8.93
CA VAL A 5 -0.11 -6.97 8.44
C VAL A 5 0.97 -5.97 8.84
N VAL A 6 1.48 -5.21 7.89
CA VAL A 6 2.32 -4.03 8.16
C VAL A 6 1.52 -2.80 7.78
N ALA A 7 1.29 -1.91 8.74
CA ALA A 7 0.52 -0.70 8.56
C ALA A 7 1.34 0.53 8.96
N ILE A 8 1.34 1.56 8.12
CA ILE A 8 1.98 2.85 8.43
C ILE A 8 0.87 3.88 8.60
N LEU A 9 0.91 4.62 9.70
CA LEU A 9 -0.06 5.66 10.01
C LEU A 9 0.18 6.93 9.19
N ASP A 10 -0.88 7.67 8.91
CA ASP A 10 -0.83 8.91 8.13
C ASP A 10 -0.26 10.11 8.93
N ARG A 11 -0.20 9.97 10.26
CA ARG A 11 0.33 10.99 11.18
C ARG A 11 1.23 10.35 12.23
N ASP A 12 1.98 11.21 12.93
CA ASP A 12 2.89 10.76 13.99
C ASP A 12 2.21 10.71 15.36
N ASN A 13 1.03 10.11 15.42
CA ASN A 13 0.30 9.84 16.66
C ASN A 13 -0.48 8.52 16.56
N TRP A 14 -0.90 7.97 17.72
CA TRP A 14 -1.57 6.67 17.80
C TRP A 14 -3.08 6.69 17.53
N ASN A 15 -3.68 7.85 17.35
CA ASN A 15 -5.09 8.02 16.96
C ASN A 15 -5.23 8.31 15.46
N ALA A 16 -4.17 8.10 14.70
CA ALA A 16 -4.13 8.35 13.28
C ALA A 16 -4.72 7.19 12.47
N ASN A 17 -5.19 7.49 11.27
CA ASN A 17 -5.60 6.48 10.30
C ASN A 17 -4.39 5.82 9.66
N THR A 18 -4.58 4.65 9.04
CA THR A 18 -3.54 4.02 8.25
C THR A 18 -3.47 4.60 6.84
N ASP A 19 -2.26 4.94 6.37
CA ASP A 19 -2.00 5.39 5.00
C ASP A 19 -1.53 4.25 4.09
N ILE A 20 -0.70 3.36 4.61
CA ILE A 20 -0.19 2.20 3.88
C ILE A 20 -0.57 0.94 4.66
N ILE A 21 -1.15 -0.04 3.97
CA ILE A 21 -1.50 -1.34 4.52
C ILE A 21 -0.95 -2.42 3.59
N VAL A 22 -0.06 -3.26 4.11
CA VAL A 22 0.55 -4.37 3.36
C VAL A 22 0.32 -5.68 4.11
N VAL A 23 -0.26 -6.65 3.44
CA VAL A 23 -0.37 -8.02 3.94
C VAL A 23 0.79 -8.83 3.42
N VAL A 24 1.65 -9.30 4.32
CA VAL A 24 2.81 -10.14 4.06
C VAL A 24 2.41 -11.60 4.28
N ASP A 25 2.11 -12.33 3.22
CA ASP A 25 1.78 -13.76 3.25
C ASP A 25 3.05 -14.59 3.02
N VAL A 26 3.65 -15.05 4.11
CA VAL A 26 4.91 -15.82 4.09
C VAL A 26 4.72 -17.18 3.44
N SER A 27 3.55 -17.82 3.66
CA SER A 27 3.24 -19.13 3.09
C SER A 27 3.19 -19.10 1.56
N ARG A 28 2.69 -17.98 1.00
CA ARG A 28 2.57 -17.77 -0.45
C ARG A 28 3.70 -16.94 -1.05
N ARG A 29 4.68 -16.52 -0.27
CA ARG A 29 5.77 -15.61 -0.68
C ARG A 29 5.24 -14.38 -1.42
N ARG A 30 4.26 -13.70 -0.80
CA ARG A 30 3.53 -12.62 -1.45
C ARG A 30 3.32 -11.44 -0.50
N LEU A 31 3.51 -10.22 -1.02
CA LEU A 31 3.09 -8.98 -0.40
C LEU A 31 1.91 -8.40 -1.18
N THR A 32 0.85 -8.02 -0.48
CA THR A 32 -0.33 -7.42 -1.10
C THR A 32 -0.60 -6.07 -0.45
N TRP A 33 -0.53 -5.00 -1.23
CA TRP A 33 -0.99 -3.68 -0.84
C TRP A 33 -2.51 -3.65 -0.85
N VAL A 34 -3.11 -3.33 0.29
CA VAL A 34 -4.56 -3.19 0.44
C VAL A 34 -4.92 -1.72 0.34
N PRO A 35 -5.83 -1.33 -0.57
CA PRO A 35 -6.30 0.04 -0.67
C PRO A 35 -6.90 0.50 0.66
N ARG A 36 -6.42 1.62 1.18
CA ARG A 36 -6.86 2.16 2.47
C ARG A 36 -8.31 2.60 2.49
N ASP A 37 -8.87 2.95 1.32
CA ASP A 37 -10.25 3.41 1.13
C ASP A 37 -11.24 2.25 0.90
N LEU A 38 -10.78 0.99 1.05
CA LEU A 38 -11.63 -0.19 0.96
C LEU A 38 -12.66 -0.18 2.09
N TRP A 39 -13.95 -0.32 1.74
CA TRP A 39 -15.05 -0.34 2.69
C TRP A 39 -15.09 -1.63 3.49
N SER A 40 -15.25 -1.51 4.80
CA SER A 40 -15.48 -2.64 5.69
C SER A 40 -16.83 -2.54 6.40
N PRO A 41 -17.72 -3.52 6.19
CA PRO A 41 -18.98 -3.60 6.94
C PRO A 41 -18.79 -3.74 8.45
N LEU A 42 -17.66 -4.33 8.89
CA LEU A 42 -17.40 -4.55 10.32
C LEU A 42 -17.31 -3.26 11.12
N ILE A 43 -16.77 -2.20 10.53
CA ILE A 43 -16.60 -0.90 11.19
C ILE A 43 -17.49 0.19 10.59
N SER A 44 -18.28 -0.14 9.55
CA SER A 44 -19.09 0.81 8.78
C SER A 44 -18.30 2.04 8.31
N ASP A 45 -17.03 1.81 7.93
CA ASP A 45 -16.13 2.84 7.40
C ASP A 45 -15.03 2.20 6.52
N ARG A 46 -14.13 3.03 6.01
CA ARG A 46 -12.93 2.60 5.28
C ARG A 46 -11.96 1.86 6.19
N VAL A 47 -11.24 0.90 5.65
CA VAL A 47 -10.22 0.11 6.39
C VAL A 47 -9.21 1.00 7.10
N ASN A 48 -8.86 2.16 6.53
CA ASN A 48 -7.89 3.07 7.14
C ASN A 48 -8.31 3.57 8.53
N ALA A 49 -9.62 3.64 8.84
CA ALA A 49 -10.12 4.08 10.13
C ALA A 49 -10.00 3.00 11.23
N ALA A 50 -9.86 1.74 10.86
CA ALA A 50 -9.88 0.62 11.81
C ALA A 50 -8.84 0.76 12.93
N PHE A 51 -7.63 1.21 12.60
CA PHE A 51 -6.58 1.39 13.62
C PHE A 51 -6.92 2.53 14.59
N ALA A 52 -7.38 3.66 14.10
CA ALA A 52 -7.77 4.79 14.96
C ALA A 52 -8.95 4.44 15.89
N MET A 53 -9.88 3.57 15.44
CA MET A 53 -11.06 3.15 16.19
C MET A 53 -10.76 2.08 17.25
N GLY A 54 -9.84 1.12 17.00
CA GLY A 54 -9.62 -0.01 17.90
C GLY A 54 -8.22 -0.64 17.80
N GLY A 55 -7.24 0.12 17.33
CA GLY A 55 -5.85 -0.31 17.27
C GLY A 55 -5.60 -1.47 16.31
N GLY A 56 -4.45 -2.12 16.50
CA GLY A 56 -4.00 -3.21 15.61
C GLY A 56 -4.93 -4.43 15.64
N ARG A 57 -5.65 -4.68 16.72
CA ARG A 57 -6.60 -5.81 16.81
C ARG A 57 -7.79 -5.59 15.88
N LEU A 58 -8.44 -4.43 15.98
CA LEU A 58 -9.58 -4.12 15.10
C LEU A 58 -9.15 -4.06 13.62
N LEU A 59 -7.92 -3.58 13.34
CA LEU A 59 -7.37 -3.62 11.98
C LEU A 59 -7.26 -5.06 11.47
N LEU A 60 -6.76 -6.01 12.27
CA LEU A 60 -6.69 -7.43 11.92
C LEU A 60 -8.07 -8.02 11.64
N ASP A 61 -9.04 -7.79 12.53
CA ASP A 61 -10.39 -8.32 12.40
C ASP A 61 -11.11 -7.73 11.16
N THR A 62 -10.90 -6.42 10.91
CA THR A 62 -11.41 -5.72 9.73
C THR A 62 -10.86 -6.33 8.44
N LEU A 63 -9.55 -6.54 8.37
CA LEU A 63 -8.90 -7.14 7.21
C LEU A 63 -9.30 -8.61 7.03
N ALA A 64 -9.47 -9.37 8.11
CA ALA A 64 -9.93 -10.75 8.05
C ALA A 64 -11.34 -10.86 7.46
N GLY A 65 -12.25 -9.94 7.83
CA GLY A 65 -13.59 -9.84 7.24
C GLY A 65 -13.60 -9.55 5.73
N LEU A 66 -12.50 -8.99 5.21
CA LEU A 66 -12.27 -8.72 3.77
C LEU A 66 -11.45 -9.81 3.08
N GLY A 67 -11.15 -10.94 3.77
CA GLY A 67 -10.40 -12.06 3.22
C GLY A 67 -8.87 -11.96 3.38
N PHE A 68 -8.36 -10.99 4.14
CA PHE A 68 -6.94 -10.81 4.43
C PHE A 68 -6.61 -11.26 5.86
N SER A 69 -6.66 -12.56 6.12
CA SER A 69 -6.36 -13.12 7.44
C SER A 69 -4.85 -13.06 7.75
N ALA A 70 -4.50 -12.57 8.93
CA ALA A 70 -3.13 -12.54 9.44
C ALA A 70 -3.11 -12.83 10.95
N ARG A 71 -1.95 -13.27 11.47
CA ARG A 71 -1.77 -13.60 12.90
C ARG A 71 -1.34 -12.39 13.73
N SER A 72 -0.73 -11.43 13.09
CA SER A 72 -0.22 -10.23 13.74
C SER A 72 -0.32 -9.00 12.84
N ALA A 73 -0.37 -7.83 13.48
CA ALA A 73 -0.21 -6.53 12.84
C ALA A 73 0.96 -5.78 13.47
N VAL A 74 1.80 -5.22 12.62
CA VAL A 74 2.82 -4.23 12.98
C VAL A 74 2.33 -2.89 12.51
N CYS A 75 2.07 -2.00 13.44
CA CYS A 75 1.60 -0.65 13.16
C CYS A 75 2.70 0.35 13.50
N LEU A 76 3.13 1.11 12.50
CA LEU A 76 4.20 2.07 12.61
C LEU A 76 3.62 3.49 12.55
N ARG A 77 4.02 4.34 13.48
CA ARG A 77 3.82 5.78 13.33
C ARG A 77 4.62 6.27 12.13
N ARG A 78 4.18 7.36 11.51
CA ARG A 78 4.87 7.93 10.35
C ARG A 78 6.34 8.18 10.61
N GLY A 79 6.70 8.76 11.78
CA GLY A 79 8.08 9.00 12.19
C GLY A 79 8.95 7.74 12.27
N ALA A 80 8.36 6.55 12.51
CA ALA A 80 9.11 5.29 12.48
C ALA A 80 9.68 4.98 11.10
N SER A 81 8.87 5.15 10.06
CA SER A 81 9.31 4.94 8.68
C SER A 81 10.31 6.01 8.24
N GLU A 82 10.13 7.25 8.67
CA GLU A 82 11.05 8.35 8.39
C GLU A 82 12.42 8.12 9.06
N ALA A 83 12.43 7.72 10.34
CA ALA A 83 13.65 7.40 11.07
C ALA A 83 14.39 6.18 10.47
N ALA A 84 13.64 5.13 10.10
CA ALA A 84 14.23 3.94 9.48
C ALA A 84 14.86 4.21 8.12
N LEU A 85 14.32 5.18 7.37
CA LEU A 85 14.80 5.57 6.05
C LEU A 85 15.76 6.78 6.11
N ALA A 86 16.04 7.32 7.31
CA ALA A 86 16.99 8.41 7.47
C ALA A 86 18.39 7.99 6.96
N GLY A 87 18.93 8.74 6.02
CA GLY A 87 20.20 8.41 5.37
C GLY A 87 20.14 7.29 4.33
N ALA A 88 18.97 6.66 4.11
CA ALA A 88 18.83 5.66 3.06
C ALA A 88 19.03 6.28 1.67
N ARG A 89 19.73 5.51 0.81
CA ARG A 89 19.94 5.83 -0.60
C ARG A 89 19.41 4.66 -1.43
N VAL A 90 18.29 4.88 -2.11
CA VAL A 90 17.59 3.81 -2.82
C VAL A 90 17.55 4.11 -4.31
N ASN A 91 18.13 3.24 -5.11
CA ASN A 91 18.06 3.33 -6.56
C ASN A 91 16.81 2.60 -7.05
N VAL A 92 15.91 3.32 -7.69
CA VAL A 92 14.67 2.76 -8.23
C VAL A 92 14.65 2.87 -9.75
N PRO A 93 14.18 1.85 -10.47
CA PRO A 93 13.98 1.94 -11.90
C PRO A 93 12.80 2.88 -12.22
N VAL A 94 12.95 3.67 -13.26
CA VAL A 94 11.90 4.53 -13.83
C VAL A 94 11.71 4.12 -15.28
N SER A 95 10.53 3.60 -15.61
CA SER A 95 10.24 3.08 -16.97
C SER A 95 9.80 4.19 -17.93
N GLU A 96 9.16 5.24 -17.42
CA GLU A 96 8.63 6.36 -18.17
C GLU A 96 8.75 7.66 -17.38
N PRO A 97 8.74 8.83 -18.03
CA PRO A 97 8.73 10.11 -17.33
C PRO A 97 7.48 10.25 -16.44
N LEU A 98 7.69 10.63 -15.18
CA LEU A 98 6.63 10.85 -14.20
C LEU A 98 6.70 12.28 -13.68
N ASP A 99 5.61 13.03 -13.81
CA ASP A 99 5.49 14.41 -13.33
C ASP A 99 4.31 14.53 -12.38
N PHE A 100 4.58 15.05 -11.16
CA PHE A 100 3.59 15.17 -10.09
C PHE A 100 3.52 16.58 -9.53
N TRP A 101 2.33 16.97 -9.07
CA TRP A 101 2.18 18.04 -8.10
C TRP A 101 2.43 17.49 -6.71
N TYR A 102 3.29 18.16 -5.97
CA TYR A 102 3.66 17.77 -4.60
C TYR A 102 3.60 19.02 -3.69
N PRO A 103 3.19 18.89 -2.41
CA PRO A 103 3.27 19.99 -1.46
C PRO A 103 4.69 20.60 -1.39
N LEU A 104 4.79 21.85 -0.99
CA LEU A 104 6.10 22.52 -0.84
C LEU A 104 6.99 21.82 0.19
N THR A 105 6.38 21.25 1.25
CA THR A 105 7.07 20.41 2.23
C THR A 105 6.32 19.08 2.43
N PRO A 106 6.96 18.02 2.94
CA PRO A 106 6.29 16.75 3.23
C PRO A 106 5.13 16.84 4.22
N THR A 107 5.05 17.89 5.02
CA THR A 107 4.05 18.13 6.07
C THR A 107 2.96 19.13 5.69
N SER A 108 3.16 19.94 4.63
CA SER A 108 2.15 20.90 4.14
C SER A 108 1.07 20.21 3.30
N ARG A 109 -0.05 20.91 3.11
CA ARG A 109 -1.12 20.46 2.20
C ARG A 109 -0.85 20.97 0.79
N LEU A 110 -1.43 20.29 -0.20
CA LEU A 110 -1.29 20.68 -1.61
C LEU A 110 -1.95 22.06 -1.89
N GLU A 111 -2.98 22.38 -1.13
CA GLU A 111 -3.72 23.66 -1.20
C GLU A 111 -2.91 24.84 -0.67
N ASP A 112 -1.99 24.61 0.28
CA ASP A 112 -1.13 25.63 0.89
C ASP A 112 0.02 26.05 -0.03
N GLY A 113 0.19 25.35 -1.16
CA GLY A 113 1.21 25.57 -2.16
C GLY A 113 1.77 24.25 -2.67
N ARG A 114 2.14 24.26 -3.95
CA ARG A 114 2.61 23.06 -4.65
C ARG A 114 3.81 23.35 -5.54
N GLN A 115 4.63 22.33 -5.72
CA GLN A 115 5.76 22.30 -6.64
C GLN A 115 5.60 21.15 -7.62
N GLN A 116 6.16 21.28 -8.80
CA GLN A 116 6.27 20.15 -9.71
C GLN A 116 7.49 19.30 -9.34
N VAL A 117 7.28 18.00 -9.24
CA VAL A 117 8.32 17.01 -8.98
C VAL A 117 8.34 16.02 -10.13
N SER A 118 9.53 15.82 -10.70
CA SER A 118 9.73 14.97 -11.87
C SER A 118 10.68 13.81 -11.55
N PHE A 119 10.37 12.64 -12.10
CA PHE A 119 11.24 11.46 -12.11
C PHE A 119 11.49 11.03 -13.54
N ARG A 120 12.72 10.66 -13.88
CA ARG A 120 13.14 10.41 -15.27
C ARG A 120 13.78 9.03 -15.45
N PRO A 121 13.51 8.37 -16.59
CA PRO A 121 14.22 7.15 -16.97
C PRO A 121 15.74 7.38 -17.10
N PRO A 122 16.55 6.32 -16.96
CA PRO A 122 16.14 4.94 -16.69
C PRO A 122 16.00 4.62 -15.20
N ALA A 123 16.50 5.49 -14.31
CA ALA A 123 16.51 5.27 -12.87
C ALA A 123 16.67 6.58 -12.10
N GLU A 124 16.21 6.57 -10.86
CA GLU A 124 16.36 7.66 -9.90
C GLU A 124 17.04 7.18 -8.62
N THR A 125 17.92 8.00 -8.06
CA THR A 125 18.46 7.79 -6.72
C THR A 125 17.64 8.60 -5.72
N LEU A 126 16.91 7.90 -4.87
CA LEU A 126 16.03 8.50 -3.87
C LEU A 126 16.77 8.68 -2.54
N THR A 127 16.84 9.91 -2.05
CA THR A 127 17.39 10.28 -0.74
C THR A 127 16.56 11.38 -0.12
N GLY A 128 16.49 11.47 1.21
CA GLY A 128 15.82 12.56 1.92
C GLY A 128 14.43 12.87 1.36
N VAL A 129 14.20 14.13 0.98
CA VAL A 129 12.90 14.59 0.46
C VAL A 129 12.44 13.86 -0.81
N ARG A 130 13.38 13.40 -1.66
CA ARG A 130 13.04 12.64 -2.88
C ARG A 130 12.36 11.30 -2.56
N LEU A 131 12.73 10.67 -1.44
CA LEU A 131 12.06 9.48 -0.91
C LEU A 131 10.58 9.76 -0.62
N HIS A 132 10.30 10.84 0.11
CA HIS A 132 8.93 11.25 0.44
C HIS A 132 8.13 11.57 -0.81
N GLN A 133 8.73 12.28 -1.76
CA GLN A 133 8.10 12.62 -3.04
C GLN A 133 7.73 11.36 -3.83
N TRP A 134 8.63 10.37 -3.93
CA TRP A 134 8.36 9.11 -4.64
C TRP A 134 7.22 8.31 -4.00
N ILE A 135 7.26 8.15 -2.66
CA ILE A 135 6.30 7.33 -1.93
C ILE A 135 4.93 8.01 -1.83
N GLY A 136 4.90 9.34 -1.68
CA GLY A 136 3.71 10.09 -1.33
C GLY A 136 2.97 10.77 -2.47
N ALA A 137 3.63 11.08 -3.60
CA ALA A 137 2.99 11.82 -4.70
C ALA A 137 1.79 11.06 -5.30
N ARG A 138 0.69 11.76 -5.55
CA ARG A 138 -0.56 11.19 -6.09
C ARG A 138 -1.01 11.91 -7.36
N SER A 139 -0.99 13.24 -7.31
CA SER A 139 -1.57 14.10 -8.35
C SER A 139 -0.59 14.26 -9.50
N MET A 140 -0.76 13.50 -10.56
CA MET A 140 0.02 13.69 -11.79
C MET A 140 -0.35 15.02 -12.46
N VAL A 141 0.63 15.68 -13.06
CA VAL A 141 0.45 16.96 -13.76
C VAL A 141 -0.57 16.85 -14.88
N ASN A 142 -0.64 15.67 -15.55
CA ASN A 142 -1.62 15.38 -16.60
C ASN A 142 -3.02 14.99 -16.09
N GLY A 143 -3.28 15.08 -14.77
CA GLY A 143 -4.56 14.74 -14.15
C GLY A 143 -4.89 13.24 -14.05
N LYS A 144 -4.01 12.35 -14.48
CA LYS A 144 -4.26 10.88 -14.53
C LYS A 144 -3.77 10.10 -13.31
N GLY A 145 -3.23 10.78 -12.30
CA GLY A 145 -2.72 10.14 -11.08
C GLY A 145 -3.82 9.53 -10.23
N THR A 146 -3.61 8.30 -9.78
CA THR A 146 -4.51 7.57 -8.88
C THR A 146 -3.75 7.03 -7.68
N ASP A 147 -4.48 6.63 -6.63
CA ASP A 147 -3.88 5.97 -5.47
C ASP A 147 -3.24 4.62 -5.84
N PHE A 148 -3.77 3.92 -6.84
CA PHE A 148 -3.17 2.69 -7.38
C PHE A 148 -1.78 2.93 -7.99
N HIS A 149 -1.58 4.02 -8.72
CA HIS A 149 -0.25 4.40 -9.24
C HIS A 149 0.73 4.69 -8.09
N ARG A 150 0.27 5.32 -7.01
CA ARG A 150 1.09 5.51 -5.80
C ARG A 150 1.50 4.17 -5.18
N MET A 151 0.57 3.24 -5.00
CA MET A 151 0.86 1.91 -4.47
C MET A 151 1.83 1.13 -5.36
N GLN A 152 1.73 1.23 -6.69
CA GLN A 152 2.69 0.62 -7.61
C GLN A 152 4.11 1.18 -7.41
N ARG A 153 4.27 2.50 -7.24
CA ARG A 153 5.57 3.09 -6.94
C ARG A 153 6.11 2.65 -5.57
N GLN A 154 5.25 2.49 -4.57
CA GLN A 154 5.63 1.94 -3.27
C GLN A 154 6.15 0.50 -3.39
N ILE A 155 5.57 -0.32 -4.27
CA ILE A 155 6.07 -1.67 -4.58
C ILE A 155 7.45 -1.61 -5.21
N VAL A 156 7.67 -0.76 -6.21
CA VAL A 156 8.97 -0.58 -6.86
C VAL A 156 10.03 -0.16 -5.83
N PHE A 157 9.68 0.81 -4.99
CA PHE A 157 10.53 1.28 -3.92
C PHE A 157 10.90 0.18 -2.91
N LEU A 158 9.90 -0.53 -2.37
CA LEU A 158 10.14 -1.59 -1.38
C LEU A 158 10.99 -2.71 -1.97
N ARG A 159 10.73 -3.10 -3.22
CA ARG A 159 11.54 -4.12 -3.90
C ARG A 159 13.00 -3.70 -4.04
N ALA A 160 13.25 -2.46 -4.45
CA ALA A 160 14.59 -1.90 -4.56
C ALA A 160 15.29 -1.85 -3.19
N LEU A 161 14.56 -1.42 -2.16
CA LEU A 161 15.06 -1.33 -0.79
C LEU A 161 15.50 -2.71 -0.25
N ILE A 162 14.66 -3.74 -0.43
CA ILE A 162 14.99 -5.12 -0.03
C ILE A 162 16.18 -5.66 -0.85
N ALA A 163 16.20 -5.42 -2.16
CA ALA A 163 17.26 -5.90 -3.04
C ALA A 163 18.64 -5.29 -2.69
N GLN A 164 18.64 -4.09 -2.12
CA GLN A 164 19.83 -3.37 -1.66
C GLN A 164 20.21 -3.73 -0.20
N GLY A 165 19.56 -4.73 0.40
CA GLY A 165 19.91 -5.27 1.73
C GLY A 165 19.45 -4.42 2.91
N PHE A 166 18.41 -3.60 2.76
CA PHE A 166 17.89 -2.79 3.86
C PHE A 166 17.36 -3.68 5.00
N ASP A 167 17.80 -3.39 6.23
CA ASP A 167 17.36 -4.11 7.43
C ASP A 167 16.11 -3.48 8.06
N PHE A 168 14.94 -4.04 7.73
CA PHE A 168 13.67 -3.61 8.30
C PHE A 168 13.54 -3.84 9.82
N ARG A 169 14.35 -4.73 10.40
CA ARG A 169 14.29 -5.05 11.83
C ARG A 169 14.70 -3.86 12.68
N SER A 170 15.57 -2.99 12.17
CA SER A 170 15.94 -1.76 12.86
C SER A 170 14.75 -0.83 13.09
N ALA A 171 13.85 -0.74 12.11
CA ALA A 171 12.64 0.07 12.20
C ALA A 171 11.64 -0.43 13.27
N LEU A 172 11.70 -1.73 13.61
CA LEU A 172 10.77 -2.36 14.54
C LEU A 172 11.24 -2.33 16.01
N LYS A 173 12.46 -1.86 16.28
CA LYS A 173 13.05 -1.87 17.62
C LYS A 173 12.58 -0.74 18.53
N ASN A 174 11.95 0.30 17.99
CA ASN A 174 11.53 1.44 18.79
C ASN A 174 10.07 1.28 19.26
N PRO A 175 9.80 0.92 20.53
CA PRO A 175 8.46 0.67 21.04
C PRO A 175 7.58 1.92 21.11
N GLU A 176 8.17 3.12 21.09
CA GLU A 176 7.42 4.37 21.05
C GLU A 176 6.82 4.64 19.67
N LEU A 177 7.44 4.12 18.62
CA LEU A 177 7.07 4.34 17.22
C LEU A 177 6.39 3.12 16.60
N VAL A 178 6.41 1.96 17.28
CA VAL A 178 5.89 0.70 16.76
C VAL A 178 4.98 0.03 17.78
N ARG A 179 3.81 -0.42 17.35
CA ARG A 179 2.92 -1.28 18.13
C ARG A 179 2.67 -2.59 17.40
N VAL A 180 2.70 -3.68 18.14
CA VAL A 180 2.40 -5.03 17.63
C VAL A 180 1.10 -5.51 18.27
N ALA A 181 0.22 -6.09 17.45
CA ALA A 181 -0.96 -6.82 17.88
C ALA A 181 -0.86 -8.26 17.39
N GLY A 182 -1.15 -9.23 18.26
CA GLY A 182 -1.06 -10.67 17.95
C GLY A 182 0.32 -11.27 18.26
N GLU A 183 0.73 -12.26 17.46
CA GLU A 183 2.00 -13.00 17.65
C GLU A 183 3.22 -12.15 17.27
N ASP A 184 4.42 -12.55 17.70
CA ASP A 184 5.67 -11.88 17.28
C ASP A 184 5.84 -11.94 15.76
N PRO A 185 5.88 -10.79 15.06
CA PRO A 185 5.99 -10.74 13.60
C PRO A 185 7.41 -10.93 13.07
N LEU A 186 8.43 -10.72 13.91
CA LEU A 186 9.83 -10.68 13.48
C LEU A 186 10.31 -11.93 12.73
N PRO A 187 10.01 -13.17 13.20
CA PRO A 187 10.43 -14.38 12.49
C PRO A 187 9.81 -14.51 11.09
N LEU A 188 8.62 -13.93 10.88
CA LEU A 188 7.95 -13.93 9.60
C LEU A 188 8.51 -12.84 8.67
N LEU A 189 8.70 -11.63 9.19
CA LEU A 189 9.21 -10.49 8.42
C LEU A 189 10.66 -10.70 7.97
N ALA A 190 11.49 -11.38 8.77
CA ALA A 190 12.87 -11.71 8.42
C ALA A 190 12.99 -12.59 7.15
N ARG A 191 11.91 -13.24 6.71
CA ARG A 191 11.89 -14.11 5.51
C ARG A 191 11.55 -13.35 4.23
N VAL A 192 11.16 -12.07 4.31
CA VAL A 192 10.76 -11.28 3.14
C VAL A 192 11.95 -11.09 2.19
N SER A 193 11.70 -11.26 0.89
CA SER A 193 12.70 -11.17 -0.16
C SER A 193 12.19 -10.35 -1.35
N ALA A 194 13.10 -9.70 -2.07
CA ALA A 194 12.79 -8.96 -3.29
C ALA A 194 12.22 -9.86 -4.41
N SER A 195 12.51 -11.16 -4.38
CA SER A 195 11.99 -12.15 -5.33
C SER A 195 10.52 -12.51 -5.09
N TRP A 196 9.93 -12.11 -3.95
CA TRP A 196 8.53 -12.41 -3.66
C TRP A 196 7.60 -11.63 -4.59
N ARG A 197 6.42 -12.22 -4.84
CA ARG A 197 5.37 -11.52 -5.58
C ARG A 197 4.88 -10.32 -4.78
N MET A 198 4.92 -9.15 -5.39
CA MET A 198 4.40 -7.91 -4.83
C MET A 198 3.30 -7.38 -5.74
N GLN A 199 2.14 -7.08 -5.18
CA GLN A 199 0.97 -6.66 -5.95
C GLN A 199 0.09 -5.70 -5.17
N VAL A 200 -0.72 -4.91 -5.88
CA VAL A 200 -1.82 -4.15 -5.30
C VAL A 200 -3.08 -5.01 -5.35
N HIS A 201 -3.92 -4.93 -4.31
CA HIS A 201 -5.26 -5.48 -4.37
C HIS A 201 -6.16 -4.52 -5.18
N ASP A 202 -6.29 -4.78 -6.48
CA ASP A 202 -7.01 -3.98 -7.46
C ASP A 202 -8.37 -4.58 -7.87
N TRP A 203 -8.77 -5.67 -7.21
CA TRP A 203 -10.06 -6.33 -7.45
C TRP A 203 -11.19 -5.63 -6.70
N VAL A 204 -11.38 -4.35 -7.05
CA VAL A 204 -12.32 -3.42 -6.39
C VAL A 204 -13.07 -2.60 -7.42
N ASP A 205 -14.21 -2.06 -7.02
CA ASP A 205 -15.00 -1.08 -7.76
C ASP A 205 -15.24 0.16 -6.88
N ASP A 206 -15.39 1.32 -7.50
CA ASP A 206 -15.77 2.55 -6.80
C ASP A 206 -17.23 2.48 -6.36
N ALA A 207 -17.54 3.00 -5.18
CA ALA A 207 -18.88 3.12 -4.65
C ALA A 207 -19.04 4.39 -3.80
N VAL A 208 -20.28 4.79 -3.57
CA VAL A 208 -20.63 5.83 -2.57
C VAL A 208 -21.46 5.16 -1.49
N ILE A 209 -21.00 5.19 -0.25
CA ILE A 209 -21.69 4.67 0.92
C ILE A 209 -21.73 5.78 1.97
N ASP A 210 -22.91 6.13 2.44
CA ASP A 210 -23.15 7.20 3.41
C ASP A 210 -22.48 8.53 3.00
N GLY A 211 -22.56 8.86 1.69
CA GLY A 211 -21.97 10.07 1.12
C GLY A 211 -20.44 10.05 0.97
N LYS A 212 -19.77 8.96 1.35
CA LYS A 212 -18.33 8.79 1.21
C LYS A 212 -17.99 8.02 -0.06
N MET A 213 -17.04 8.52 -0.86
CA MET A 213 -16.40 7.74 -1.93
C MET A 213 -15.54 6.64 -1.30
N VAL A 214 -15.81 5.39 -1.64
CA VAL A 214 -15.14 4.21 -1.09
C VAL A 214 -14.83 3.21 -2.19
N LEU A 215 -13.94 2.27 -1.90
CA LEU A 215 -13.72 1.08 -2.72
C LEU A 215 -14.49 -0.10 -2.12
N VAL A 216 -15.11 -0.91 -2.95
CA VAL A 216 -15.78 -2.15 -2.52
C VAL A 216 -15.18 -3.35 -3.25
N PRO A 217 -15.11 -4.53 -2.62
CA PRO A 217 -14.66 -5.72 -3.31
C PRO A 217 -15.51 -5.99 -4.56
N ARG A 218 -14.85 -6.16 -5.70
CA ARG A 218 -15.55 -6.48 -6.94
C ARG A 218 -16.26 -7.81 -6.80
N LYS A 219 -17.56 -7.83 -7.10
CA LYS A 219 -18.33 -9.08 -7.11
C LYS A 219 -17.79 -10.01 -8.21
N PRO A 220 -17.54 -11.28 -7.93
CA PRO A 220 -17.15 -12.23 -8.96
C PRO A 220 -18.22 -12.28 -10.03
N LYS A 221 -17.83 -12.08 -11.29
CA LYS A 221 -18.78 -12.24 -12.41
C LYS A 221 -19.31 -13.68 -12.37
N PRO A 222 -20.63 -13.89 -12.47
CA PRO A 222 -21.21 -15.22 -12.52
C PRO A 222 -20.46 -16.11 -13.53
N TRP A 223 -20.21 -17.36 -13.20
CA TRP A 223 -19.40 -18.28 -14.00
C TRP A 223 -19.91 -18.42 -15.45
N TRP A 224 -21.23 -18.34 -15.67
CA TRP A 224 -21.88 -18.40 -16.97
C TRP A 224 -21.50 -17.20 -17.87
N ARG A 225 -21.23 -15.98 -17.33
CA ARG A 225 -20.72 -14.84 -18.10
C ARG A 225 -19.30 -15.07 -18.61
N ARG A 226 -18.47 -15.82 -17.86
CA ARG A 226 -17.13 -16.22 -18.33
C ARG A 226 -17.22 -17.24 -19.46
N GLN A 227 -18.18 -18.18 -19.40
CA GLN A 227 -18.41 -19.14 -20.47
C GLN A 227 -18.95 -18.47 -21.73
N LEU A 228 -19.91 -17.56 -21.63
CA LEU A 228 -20.43 -16.80 -22.77
C LEU A 228 -19.34 -15.99 -23.46
N ARG A 229 -18.42 -15.37 -22.71
CA ARG A 229 -17.28 -14.64 -23.29
C ARG A 229 -16.37 -15.59 -24.07
N ARG A 230 -16.02 -16.75 -23.50
CA ARG A 230 -15.20 -17.78 -24.17
C ARG A 230 -15.88 -18.31 -25.45
N LEU A 231 -17.19 -18.50 -25.43
CA LEU A 231 -17.97 -18.92 -26.59
C LEU A 231 -17.98 -17.84 -27.68
N ARG A 232 -18.16 -16.59 -27.29
CA ARG A 232 -18.13 -15.45 -28.21
C ARG A 232 -16.76 -15.27 -28.88
N ASP A 233 -15.70 -15.42 -28.11
CA ASP A 233 -14.32 -15.33 -28.60
C ASP A 233 -14.00 -16.48 -29.58
N ARG A 234 -14.48 -17.71 -29.31
CA ARG A 234 -14.38 -18.87 -30.24
C ARG A 234 -15.19 -18.69 -31.51
N LEU A 235 -16.35 -18.04 -31.46
CA LEU A 235 -17.18 -17.78 -32.63
C LEU A 235 -16.61 -16.66 -33.51
N LYS A 236 -15.91 -15.69 -32.94
CA LYS A 236 -15.17 -14.67 -33.70
C LYS A 236 -13.99 -15.25 -34.47
N MET A 237 -13.21 -16.15 -33.81
CA MET A 237 -12.06 -16.83 -34.45
C MET A 237 -12.45 -17.83 -35.59
N LYS A 238 -13.74 -18.14 -35.77
CA LYS A 238 -14.21 -18.99 -36.87
C LYS A 238 -14.79 -18.19 -38.07
N ARG A 239 -14.75 -16.84 -37.98
CA ARG A 239 -15.26 -15.96 -39.05
C ARG A 239 -14.14 -15.24 -39.83
N ASP A 240 -12.91 -15.37 -39.36
CA ASP A 240 -11.67 -14.98 -40.04
C ASP A 240 -10.98 -16.25 -40.58
#